data_cb723cbbfa1f21a7c327113e707581dd
#
_entry.id   cb723cbbfa1f21a7c327113e707581dd
#
_cell.length_a   1.000
_cell.length_b   1.000
_cell.length_c   1.000
_cell.angle_alpha   90.00
_cell.angle_beta   90.00
_cell.angle_gamma   90.00
#
_symmetry.space_group_name_H-M   'P 1'
#
loop_
_entity.id
_entity.type
_entity.pdbx_description
1 polymer ?
#
loop_
_entity_poly.entity_id
_entity_poly.type
_entity_poly.pdbx_seq_one_letter_code
_entity_poly.pdbx_strand_id
1 'polypeptide(L)'
;MIMPQSMDAAAAAKKKVKLNKTKVVLKVGKKTTLKLKNNKKKVKWSSNKKKVATVTKKGVVKAKKKGTAKITAKVGKKKYVCKVTVKAASTKKSNKNTNRKNNSSKTNGGTQKVNGTPGKNVALNGDIFQIGGRNLTLGMTLAQVHTVLGSLSTDILRSEKSPQGFDVLAFRPNGNNSSVSRDDKFSTYILLYLKSGKVVGICGISKSMAYGSLVKAGTGAAALESSSAWSSVDWYETRGDVVGAGAYSTETSNANVLAFVDYYGTQTTYCIQAFDKAYSIDGMTNLSSQDASCTYSDAVVKAMATESGELLNAYLTFYGMRSLAINSKLSGVAQSYSNTMAKAGATDATDMTRSSSEIKSAIVGAGLQCGQWGERIMANNMDAIGFANSAVQSQAARAQLCDEEGLGVMGLGSAAYFENGDDVFYTYLVIDFVDYVRVAF
;
A
#
# COMPACT_ATOMS: atom_id res chain seq x y z
N MET A 1 43.79 26.85 43.86
CA MET A 1 42.68 27.76 43.52
C MET A 1 41.91 27.12 42.38
N ILE A 2 40.84 26.39 42.71
CA ILE A 2 40.03 25.60 41.74
C ILE A 2 38.77 26.40 41.48
N MET A 3 38.57 26.86 40.26
CA MET A 3 37.32 27.54 39.85
C MET A 3 36.24 26.49 39.52
N PRO A 4 34.99 26.67 39.96
CA PRO A 4 33.91 25.78 39.59
C PRO A 4 33.44 26.09 38.16
N GLN A 5 33.35 25.03 37.33
CA GLN A 5 32.70 25.10 36.01
C GLN A 5 31.18 25.23 36.18
N SER A 6 30.62 26.25 35.56
CA SER A 6 29.20 26.47 35.45
C SER A 6 28.56 25.38 34.56
N MET A 7 27.65 24.62 35.15
CA MET A 7 26.76 23.73 34.37
C MET A 7 25.75 24.58 33.59
N ASP A 8 25.95 24.69 32.28
CA ASP A 8 24.93 25.18 31.39
C ASP A 8 23.77 24.17 31.28
N ALA A 9 22.65 24.55 31.89
CA ALA A 9 21.40 23.83 31.78
C ALA A 9 20.91 23.96 30.34
N ALA A 10 21.03 22.89 29.55
CA ALA A 10 20.43 22.77 28.23
C ALA A 10 18.93 23.00 28.33
N ALA A 11 18.45 24.12 27.79
CA ALA A 11 17.03 24.46 27.74
C ALA A 11 16.30 23.46 26.83
N ALA A 12 15.49 22.60 27.43
CA ALA A 12 14.65 21.64 26.72
C ALA A 12 13.77 22.35 25.69
N ALA A 13 13.96 22.04 24.40
CA ALA A 13 13.23 22.63 23.28
C ALA A 13 11.72 22.42 23.47
N LYS A 14 10.94 23.51 23.56
CA LYS A 14 9.48 23.49 23.72
C LYS A 14 8.83 22.80 22.51
N LYS A 15 8.23 21.62 22.69
CA LYS A 15 7.52 20.87 21.64
C LYS A 15 6.42 21.75 20.99
N LYS A 16 6.42 21.85 19.65
CA LYS A 16 5.46 22.67 18.88
C LYS A 16 4.03 22.15 19.04
N VAL A 17 3.07 23.07 19.21
CA VAL A 17 1.61 22.75 19.24
C VAL A 17 1.14 22.35 17.86
N LYS A 18 0.50 21.17 17.72
CA LYS A 18 -0.04 20.67 16.43
C LYS A 18 -1.38 19.95 16.63
N LEU A 19 -2.21 19.90 15.57
CA LEU A 19 -3.40 19.05 15.55
C LEU A 19 -3.00 17.58 15.44
N ASN A 20 -3.74 16.69 16.09
CA ASN A 20 -3.60 15.25 15.92
C ASN A 20 -4.02 14.77 14.51
N LYS A 21 -4.91 15.51 13.83
CA LYS A 21 -5.36 15.24 12.47
C LYS A 21 -5.56 16.55 11.72
N THR A 22 -4.97 16.70 10.54
CA THR A 22 -5.13 17.87 9.66
C THR A 22 -6.15 17.64 8.54
N LYS A 23 -6.40 16.38 8.21
CA LYS A 23 -7.45 15.93 7.27
C LYS A 23 -8.24 14.78 7.91
N VAL A 24 -9.53 14.70 7.66
CA VAL A 24 -10.43 13.65 8.15
C VAL A 24 -11.52 13.39 7.13
N VAL A 25 -11.77 12.12 6.82
CA VAL A 25 -12.91 11.67 6.02
C VAL A 25 -13.90 10.96 6.94
N LEU A 26 -15.18 11.32 6.85
CA LEU A 26 -16.25 10.73 7.65
C LEU A 26 -17.45 10.39 6.77
N LYS A 27 -18.13 9.27 7.02
CA LYS A 27 -19.48 9.03 6.49
C LYS A 27 -20.50 9.87 7.28
N VAL A 28 -21.59 10.27 6.64
CA VAL A 28 -22.69 11.00 7.32
C VAL A 28 -23.12 10.22 8.59
N GLY A 29 -23.24 10.93 9.71
CA GLY A 29 -23.57 10.36 11.03
C GLY A 29 -22.35 9.97 11.87
N LYS A 30 -21.19 9.70 11.29
CA LYS A 30 -19.97 9.32 12.04
C LYS A 30 -19.33 10.50 12.76
N LYS A 31 -18.56 10.20 13.81
CA LYS A 31 -17.87 11.18 14.65
C LYS A 31 -16.37 10.89 14.71
N THR A 32 -15.56 11.92 14.92
CA THR A 32 -14.12 11.81 15.25
C THR A 32 -13.73 12.90 16.23
N THR A 33 -12.65 12.70 16.98
CA THR A 33 -12.16 13.69 17.93
C THR A 33 -10.87 14.33 17.41
N LEU A 34 -10.83 15.65 17.35
CA LEU A 34 -9.63 16.44 17.09
C LEU A 34 -9.05 16.92 18.41
N LYS A 35 -7.73 16.81 18.56
CA LYS A 35 -6.98 17.28 19.75
C LYS A 35 -5.79 18.13 19.32
N LEU A 36 -5.40 19.12 20.11
CA LEU A 36 -4.13 19.82 19.94
C LEU A 36 -3.08 19.17 20.86
N LYS A 37 -2.07 18.52 20.27
CA LYS A 37 -0.91 17.99 20.99
C LYS A 37 -0.03 19.16 21.50
N ASN A 38 0.62 18.98 22.63
CA ASN A 38 1.50 19.97 23.28
C ASN A 38 0.83 21.31 23.60
N ASN A 39 -0.49 21.33 23.85
CA ASN A 39 -1.23 22.52 24.20
C ASN A 39 -1.90 22.39 25.58
N LYS A 40 -1.53 23.27 26.51
CA LYS A 40 -2.15 23.38 27.84
C LYS A 40 -3.20 24.48 27.95
N LYS A 41 -3.41 25.28 26.88
CA LYS A 41 -4.34 26.42 26.87
C LYS A 41 -5.71 26.02 26.33
N LYS A 42 -6.75 26.73 26.74
CA LYS A 42 -8.14 26.54 26.27
C LYS A 42 -8.23 26.70 24.76
N VAL A 43 -8.90 25.75 24.08
CA VAL A 43 -9.07 25.71 22.62
C VAL A 43 -10.49 26.17 22.27
N LYS A 44 -10.61 27.11 21.33
CA LYS A 44 -11.90 27.48 20.71
C LYS A 44 -12.03 26.75 19.37
N TRP A 45 -13.05 25.88 19.26
CA TRP A 45 -13.32 25.10 18.06
C TRP A 45 -14.41 25.74 17.21
N SER A 46 -14.25 25.72 15.88
CA SER A 46 -15.26 26.22 14.94
C SER A 46 -15.27 25.42 13.64
N SER A 47 -16.41 25.41 12.95
CA SER A 47 -16.57 24.84 11.61
C SER A 47 -17.03 25.93 10.64
N ASN A 48 -16.39 26.00 9.47
CA ASN A 48 -16.79 26.95 8.43
C ASN A 48 -18.08 26.53 7.67
N LYS A 49 -18.44 25.23 7.74
CA LYS A 49 -19.65 24.67 7.11
C LYS A 49 -20.39 23.75 8.07
N LYS A 50 -21.11 24.31 9.04
CA LYS A 50 -21.87 23.56 10.07
C LYS A 50 -22.93 22.61 9.50
N LYS A 51 -23.44 22.86 8.27
CA LYS A 51 -24.34 21.96 7.55
C LYS A 51 -23.64 20.67 7.10
N VAL A 52 -22.31 20.70 6.86
CA VAL A 52 -21.50 19.54 6.46
C VAL A 52 -20.94 18.81 7.68
N ALA A 53 -20.29 19.54 8.59
CA ALA A 53 -19.74 18.98 9.81
C ALA A 53 -19.78 19.99 10.96
N THR A 54 -20.11 19.52 12.17
CA THR A 54 -20.09 20.33 13.40
C THR A 54 -18.98 19.88 14.32
N VAL A 55 -18.50 20.75 15.19
CA VAL A 55 -17.49 20.43 16.21
C VAL A 55 -17.96 20.91 17.59
N THR A 56 -17.72 20.12 18.63
CA THR A 56 -18.04 20.46 20.01
C THR A 56 -16.90 21.24 20.68
N LYS A 57 -17.13 21.81 21.88
CA LYS A 57 -16.10 22.46 22.69
C LYS A 57 -14.95 21.50 23.08
N LYS A 58 -15.19 20.16 23.08
CA LYS A 58 -14.20 19.12 23.37
C LYS A 58 -13.48 18.61 22.10
N GLY A 59 -13.71 19.23 20.91
CA GLY A 59 -13.08 18.84 19.66
C GLY A 59 -13.73 17.65 18.93
N VAL A 60 -14.90 17.16 19.40
CA VAL A 60 -15.61 16.06 18.72
C VAL A 60 -16.30 16.62 17.48
N VAL A 61 -15.91 16.14 16.31
CA VAL A 61 -16.48 16.46 15.01
C VAL A 61 -17.56 15.44 14.68
N LYS A 62 -18.76 15.91 14.26
CA LYS A 62 -19.87 15.07 13.76
C LYS A 62 -20.16 15.41 12.30
N ALA A 63 -20.11 14.41 11.43
CA ALA A 63 -20.45 14.52 10.02
C ALA A 63 -21.97 14.58 9.84
N LYS A 64 -22.51 15.59 9.12
CA LYS A 64 -23.95 15.81 8.94
C LYS A 64 -24.45 15.59 7.51
N LYS A 65 -23.72 16.11 6.51
CA LYS A 65 -24.11 16.03 5.10
C LYS A 65 -22.88 15.89 4.22
N LYS A 66 -22.97 15.18 3.08
CA LYS A 66 -21.90 15.08 2.06
C LYS A 66 -21.33 16.45 1.72
N GLY A 67 -20.00 16.56 1.68
CA GLY A 67 -19.28 17.80 1.36
C GLY A 67 -18.01 17.94 2.17
N THR A 68 -17.32 19.07 2.00
CA THR A 68 -16.08 19.38 2.72
C THR A 68 -16.26 20.57 3.65
N ALA A 69 -15.78 20.45 4.89
CA ALA A 69 -15.74 21.53 5.89
C ALA A 69 -14.32 21.69 6.45
N LYS A 70 -13.95 22.92 6.83
CA LYS A 70 -12.72 23.20 7.58
C LYS A 70 -13.09 23.37 9.06
N ILE A 71 -12.50 22.52 9.92
CA ILE A 71 -12.60 22.65 11.37
C ILE A 71 -11.37 23.37 11.88
N THR A 72 -11.58 24.47 12.60
CA THR A 72 -10.50 25.32 13.11
C THR A 72 -10.42 25.23 14.63
N ALA A 73 -9.23 24.93 15.15
CA ALA A 73 -8.85 25.08 16.55
C ALA A 73 -8.10 26.41 16.72
N LYS A 74 -8.63 27.34 17.53
CA LYS A 74 -7.97 28.62 17.83
C LYS A 74 -7.46 28.63 19.27
N VAL A 75 -6.16 28.94 19.44
CA VAL A 75 -5.51 29.12 20.74
C VAL A 75 -4.78 30.45 20.75
N GLY A 76 -5.31 31.44 21.47
CA GLY A 76 -4.83 32.81 21.39
C GLY A 76 -4.95 33.35 19.96
N LYS A 77 -3.85 33.86 19.41
CA LYS A 77 -3.78 34.36 18.01
C LYS A 77 -3.55 33.25 16.97
N LYS A 78 -3.12 32.03 17.37
CA LYS A 78 -2.78 30.93 16.45
C LYS A 78 -4.02 30.12 16.08
N LYS A 79 -4.09 29.71 14.80
CA LYS A 79 -5.17 28.87 14.22
C LYS A 79 -4.55 27.58 13.67
N TYR A 80 -5.22 26.45 13.93
CA TYR A 80 -4.87 25.11 13.42
C TYR A 80 -6.10 24.58 12.69
N VAL A 81 -5.95 24.13 11.45
CA VAL A 81 -7.09 23.78 10.60
C VAL A 81 -7.05 22.32 10.23
N CYS A 82 -8.19 21.62 10.36
CA CYS A 82 -8.42 20.28 9.84
C CYS A 82 -9.44 20.33 8.71
N LYS A 83 -9.12 19.76 7.55
CA LYS A 83 -10.05 19.56 6.43
C LYS A 83 -10.88 18.30 6.70
N VAL A 84 -12.19 18.43 6.83
CA VAL A 84 -13.13 17.32 7.06
C VAL A 84 -13.96 17.10 5.81
N THR A 85 -13.79 15.93 5.17
CA THR A 85 -14.59 15.51 4.01
C THR A 85 -15.67 14.55 4.50
N VAL A 86 -16.93 14.84 4.22
CA VAL A 86 -18.06 13.97 4.59
C VAL A 86 -18.59 13.28 3.34
N LYS A 87 -18.51 11.95 3.31
CA LYS A 87 -19.11 11.10 2.27
C LYS A 87 -20.56 10.76 2.61
N ALA A 88 -21.37 10.38 1.62
CA ALA A 88 -22.76 9.98 1.84
C ALA A 88 -22.85 8.77 2.78
N ALA A 89 -23.96 8.64 3.53
CA ALA A 89 -24.24 7.41 4.26
C ALA A 89 -24.60 6.31 3.25
N SER A 90 -24.04 5.11 3.40
CA SER A 90 -24.52 3.95 2.64
C SER A 90 -25.95 3.62 3.14
N THR A 91 -26.96 3.84 2.31
CA THR A 91 -28.32 3.38 2.58
C THR A 91 -28.35 1.86 2.39
N LYS A 92 -28.41 1.12 3.49
CA LYS A 92 -28.88 -0.27 3.46
C LYS A 92 -30.36 -0.22 3.06
N LYS A 93 -30.68 -0.55 1.81
CA LYS A 93 -32.06 -0.86 1.43
C LYS A 93 -32.43 -2.16 2.12
N SER A 94 -33.32 -2.05 3.09
CA SER A 94 -34.07 -3.17 3.65
C SER A 94 -35.04 -3.66 2.57
N ASN A 95 -34.78 -4.82 1.98
CA ASN A 95 -35.75 -5.50 1.14
C ASN A 95 -36.81 -6.12 2.02
N LYS A 96 -37.98 -5.52 2.03
CA LYS A 96 -39.21 -6.12 2.50
C LYS A 96 -39.69 -7.10 1.43
N ASN A 97 -39.68 -8.37 1.80
CA ASN A 97 -40.15 -9.52 1.01
C ASN A 97 -41.66 -9.38 0.72
N THR A 98 -42.04 -9.43 -0.53
CA THR A 98 -43.39 -9.80 -0.92
C THR A 98 -43.33 -10.95 -1.92
N ASN A 99 -43.79 -12.11 -1.44
CA ASN A 99 -44.03 -13.31 -2.22
C ASN A 99 -44.88 -13.04 -3.46
N ARG A 100 -44.45 -13.58 -4.61
CA ARG A 100 -45.38 -14.13 -5.59
C ARG A 100 -44.79 -15.37 -6.25
N LYS A 101 -45.56 -16.46 -6.11
CA LYS A 101 -45.43 -17.77 -6.75
C LYS A 101 -45.59 -17.67 -8.27
N ASN A 102 -44.88 -18.50 -8.97
CA ASN A 102 -45.23 -19.48 -9.98
C ASN A 102 -44.11 -19.61 -11.00
N ASN A 103 -43.71 -20.67 -11.55
CA ASN A 103 -44.06 -22.06 -11.69
C ASN A 103 -43.08 -22.68 -12.70
N SER A 104 -42.60 -23.85 -12.41
CA SER A 104 -42.10 -24.94 -13.25
C SER A 104 -41.45 -24.67 -14.65
N SER A 105 -40.25 -25.16 -14.88
CA SER A 105 -40.00 -26.33 -15.74
C SER A 105 -38.54 -26.80 -15.74
N LYS A 106 -38.36 -28.02 -15.30
CA LYS A 106 -37.57 -29.19 -15.76
C LYS A 106 -36.31 -29.02 -16.63
N THR A 107 -35.21 -29.55 -16.04
CA THR A 107 -34.24 -30.55 -16.59
C THR A 107 -33.51 -30.25 -17.90
N ASN A 108 -32.20 -30.24 -17.84
CA ASN A 108 -31.41 -31.39 -18.25
C ASN A 108 -29.95 -31.21 -17.89
N GLY A 109 -29.31 -32.28 -17.39
CA GLY A 109 -27.89 -32.37 -17.17
C GLY A 109 -27.16 -32.46 -18.51
N GLY A 110 -26.02 -31.86 -18.56
CA GLY A 110 -25.07 -31.92 -19.66
C GLY A 110 -23.67 -31.64 -19.17
N THR A 111 -22.93 -32.70 -18.91
CA THR A 111 -21.48 -32.68 -18.72
C THR A 111 -20.82 -32.09 -19.98
N GLN A 112 -20.30 -30.88 -19.91
CA GLN A 112 -19.41 -30.39 -20.95
C GLN A 112 -17.96 -30.39 -20.46
N LYS A 113 -17.16 -31.28 -21.05
CA LYS A 113 -15.71 -31.19 -21.13
C LYS A 113 -15.35 -29.87 -21.81
N VAL A 114 -14.61 -29.01 -21.12
CA VAL A 114 -14.08 -27.80 -21.73
C VAL A 114 -12.63 -28.08 -22.12
N ASN A 115 -12.44 -28.41 -23.39
CA ASN A 115 -11.13 -28.30 -24.04
C ASN A 115 -10.86 -26.82 -24.30
N GLY A 116 -9.84 -26.30 -23.61
CA GLY A 116 -9.45 -24.89 -23.74
C GLY A 116 -8.60 -24.66 -24.97
N THR A 117 -9.12 -23.98 -25.95
CA THR A 117 -8.38 -23.25 -26.98
C THR A 117 -8.44 -21.76 -26.64
N PRO A 118 -7.34 -20.99 -26.70
CA PRO A 118 -7.40 -19.55 -26.48
C PRO A 118 -8.12 -18.91 -27.65
N GLY A 119 -9.32 -18.45 -27.46
CA GLY A 119 -10.11 -17.89 -28.52
C GLY A 119 -11.16 -16.90 -28.07
N LYS A 120 -11.03 -15.72 -28.61
CA LYS A 120 -12.06 -14.70 -28.89
C LYS A 120 -12.55 -13.86 -27.70
N ASN A 121 -12.39 -12.55 -27.88
CA ASN A 121 -12.98 -11.45 -27.13
C ASN A 121 -14.44 -11.73 -26.75
N VAL A 122 -14.65 -12.22 -25.56
CA VAL A 122 -15.95 -12.12 -24.90
C VAL A 122 -16.06 -10.67 -24.44
N ALA A 123 -17.12 -9.99 -24.83
CA ALA A 123 -17.44 -8.67 -24.30
C ALA A 123 -17.47 -8.78 -22.77
N LEU A 124 -16.49 -8.16 -22.12
CA LEU A 124 -16.31 -8.24 -20.68
C LEU A 124 -17.27 -7.25 -20.03
N ASN A 125 -18.49 -7.66 -19.82
CA ASN A 125 -19.41 -6.98 -18.92
C ASN A 125 -19.11 -7.47 -17.49
N GLY A 126 -18.45 -6.61 -16.68
CA GLY A 126 -18.32 -6.87 -15.27
C GLY A 126 -16.91 -6.73 -14.70
N ASP A 127 -16.79 -6.98 -13.42
CA ASP A 127 -15.61 -6.86 -12.58
C ASP A 127 -14.60 -8.02 -12.84
N ILE A 128 -14.07 -8.09 -14.08
CA ILE A 128 -13.06 -9.09 -14.48
C ILE A 128 -11.69 -8.46 -14.50
N PHE A 129 -10.78 -9.06 -13.77
CA PHE A 129 -9.36 -8.73 -13.78
C PHE A 129 -8.64 -9.62 -14.79
N GLN A 130 -8.23 -9.05 -15.91
CA GLN A 130 -7.43 -9.73 -16.92
C GLN A 130 -5.95 -9.51 -16.65
N ILE A 131 -5.15 -10.57 -16.65
CA ILE A 131 -3.71 -10.47 -16.47
C ILE A 131 -2.97 -11.71 -16.97
N GLY A 132 -1.92 -11.52 -17.77
CA GLY A 132 -1.12 -12.62 -18.28
C GLY A 132 -1.93 -13.65 -19.08
N GLY A 133 -2.96 -13.22 -19.83
CA GLY A 133 -3.86 -14.11 -20.57
C GLY A 133 -4.89 -14.86 -19.70
N ARG A 134 -5.02 -14.52 -18.43
CA ARG A 134 -5.93 -15.14 -17.46
C ARG A 134 -7.02 -14.17 -17.03
N ASN A 135 -8.21 -14.71 -16.74
CA ASN A 135 -9.35 -13.96 -16.22
C ASN A 135 -9.59 -14.34 -14.76
N LEU A 136 -9.48 -13.37 -13.87
CA LEU A 136 -9.74 -13.50 -12.46
C LEU A 136 -10.95 -12.65 -12.06
N THR A 137 -11.74 -13.11 -11.10
CA THR A 137 -12.87 -12.36 -10.57
C THR A 137 -12.88 -12.40 -9.05
N LEU A 138 -13.40 -11.35 -8.44
CA LEU A 138 -13.74 -11.37 -7.02
C LEU A 138 -14.79 -12.44 -6.77
N GLY A 139 -14.69 -13.10 -5.60
CA GLY A 139 -15.58 -14.20 -5.22
C GLY A 139 -15.18 -15.58 -5.71
N MET A 140 -14.15 -15.71 -6.57
CA MET A 140 -13.60 -17.02 -6.96
C MET A 140 -13.18 -17.82 -5.73
N THR A 141 -13.47 -19.12 -5.73
CA THR A 141 -12.96 -20.06 -4.73
C THR A 141 -11.50 -20.41 -5.00
N LEU A 142 -10.80 -20.92 -3.97
CA LEU A 142 -9.42 -21.37 -4.12
C LEU A 142 -9.27 -22.45 -5.21
N ALA A 143 -10.24 -23.36 -5.36
CA ALA A 143 -10.24 -24.36 -6.43
C ALA A 143 -10.33 -23.74 -7.83
N GLN A 144 -11.14 -22.70 -8.00
CA GLN A 144 -11.23 -21.94 -9.25
C GLN A 144 -9.93 -21.15 -9.53
N VAL A 145 -9.31 -20.58 -8.49
CA VAL A 145 -8.00 -19.95 -8.59
C VAL A 145 -6.95 -20.94 -9.09
N HIS A 146 -6.88 -22.15 -8.53
CA HIS A 146 -5.96 -23.18 -8.98
C HIS A 146 -6.22 -23.63 -10.43
N THR A 147 -7.48 -23.64 -10.86
CA THR A 147 -7.82 -23.93 -12.27
C THR A 147 -7.28 -22.87 -13.22
N VAL A 148 -7.30 -21.60 -12.81
CA VAL A 148 -6.85 -20.46 -13.65
C VAL A 148 -5.34 -20.24 -13.58
N LEU A 149 -4.78 -20.31 -12.37
CA LEU A 149 -3.37 -19.96 -12.10
C LEU A 149 -2.42 -21.16 -12.00
N GLY A 150 -2.92 -22.37 -11.88
CA GLY A 150 -2.10 -23.54 -11.61
C GLY A 150 -1.94 -23.84 -10.10
N SER A 151 -1.11 -24.83 -9.78
CA SER A 151 -0.87 -25.26 -8.40
C SER A 151 0.27 -24.48 -7.73
N LEU A 152 0.34 -24.56 -6.39
CA LEU A 152 1.44 -23.99 -5.59
C LEU A 152 2.82 -24.50 -6.01
N SER A 153 2.91 -25.67 -6.67
CA SER A 153 4.18 -26.24 -7.11
C SER A 153 4.75 -25.62 -8.38
N THR A 154 3.94 -24.91 -9.16
CA THR A 154 4.35 -24.37 -10.47
C THR A 154 4.37 -22.85 -10.49
N ASP A 155 3.20 -22.23 -10.41
CA ASP A 155 3.03 -20.81 -10.66
C ASP A 155 2.65 -20.02 -9.39
N ILE A 156 1.96 -20.66 -8.43
CA ILE A 156 1.68 -20.06 -7.13
C ILE A 156 2.91 -20.26 -6.24
N LEU A 157 3.55 -19.16 -5.83
CA LEU A 157 4.81 -19.19 -5.10
C LEU A 157 4.61 -19.58 -3.64
N ARG A 158 3.59 -19.03 -2.99
CA ARG A 158 3.37 -19.19 -1.54
C ARG A 158 1.99 -18.69 -1.10
N SER A 159 1.63 -19.09 0.12
CA SER A 159 0.48 -18.54 0.84
C SER A 159 0.98 -17.85 2.11
N GLU A 160 0.59 -16.62 2.31
CA GLU A 160 0.99 -15.77 3.43
C GLU A 160 -0.23 -15.08 4.04
N LYS A 161 -0.04 -14.24 5.04
CA LYS A 161 -1.09 -13.40 5.64
C LYS A 161 -0.81 -11.94 5.34
N SER A 162 -1.86 -11.17 5.04
CA SER A 162 -1.77 -9.71 5.00
C SER A 162 -1.97 -9.11 6.40
N PRO A 163 -1.59 -7.84 6.61
CA PRO A 163 -1.89 -7.12 7.85
C PRO A 163 -3.38 -7.09 8.19
N GLN A 164 -4.25 -7.09 7.18
CA GLN A 164 -5.71 -7.10 7.32
C GLN A 164 -6.27 -8.49 7.63
N GLY A 165 -5.43 -9.52 7.76
CA GLY A 165 -5.81 -10.89 8.08
C GLY A 165 -6.40 -11.68 6.92
N PHE A 166 -6.14 -11.28 5.68
CA PHE A 166 -6.44 -12.09 4.50
C PHE A 166 -5.36 -13.16 4.28
N ASP A 167 -5.74 -14.29 3.71
CA ASP A 167 -4.76 -15.20 3.10
C ASP A 167 -4.31 -14.58 1.78
N VAL A 168 -3.00 -14.55 1.52
CA VAL A 168 -2.41 -13.99 0.30
C VAL A 168 -1.74 -15.08 -0.49
N LEU A 169 -2.09 -15.21 -1.77
CA LEU A 169 -1.39 -16.05 -2.73
C LEU A 169 -0.57 -15.18 -3.65
N ALA A 170 0.74 -15.37 -3.66
CA ALA A 170 1.63 -14.75 -4.61
C ALA A 170 1.78 -15.68 -5.84
N PHE A 171 1.39 -15.17 -7.00
CA PHE A 171 1.46 -15.88 -8.28
C PHE A 171 2.46 -15.22 -9.22
N ARG A 172 3.26 -16.05 -9.88
CA ARG A 172 4.21 -15.62 -10.90
C ARG A 172 4.41 -16.76 -11.89
N PRO A 173 4.09 -16.58 -13.19
CA PRO A 173 4.29 -17.62 -14.19
C PRO A 173 5.74 -18.08 -14.21
N ASN A 174 5.93 -19.39 -14.26
CA ASN A 174 7.28 -20.00 -14.24
C ASN A 174 8.15 -19.58 -13.05
N GLY A 175 7.55 -19.14 -11.94
CA GLY A 175 8.27 -18.63 -10.79
C GLY A 175 9.33 -19.58 -10.23
N ASN A 176 9.06 -20.87 -10.28
CA ASN A 176 9.95 -21.95 -9.84
C ASN A 176 10.77 -22.58 -10.99
N ASN A 177 10.61 -22.13 -12.23
CA ASN A 177 11.34 -22.66 -13.37
C ASN A 177 12.74 -22.03 -13.47
N SER A 178 13.79 -22.82 -13.25
CA SER A 178 15.18 -22.36 -13.33
C SER A 178 15.65 -22.06 -14.75
N SER A 179 14.97 -22.59 -15.78
CA SER A 179 15.33 -22.38 -17.19
C SER A 179 14.82 -21.07 -17.79
N VAL A 180 13.98 -20.33 -17.04
CA VAL A 180 13.43 -19.05 -17.48
C VAL A 180 14.26 -17.90 -16.90
N SER A 181 14.50 -16.85 -17.68
CA SER A 181 15.26 -15.70 -17.22
C SER A 181 14.61 -15.07 -15.98
N ARG A 182 15.40 -14.39 -15.17
CA ARG A 182 14.87 -13.71 -13.98
C ARG A 182 13.81 -12.67 -14.36
N ASP A 183 14.04 -11.91 -15.42
CA ASP A 183 13.14 -10.86 -15.87
C ASP A 183 11.80 -11.44 -16.38
N ASP A 184 11.84 -12.54 -17.12
CA ASP A 184 10.64 -13.22 -17.58
C ASP A 184 9.77 -13.73 -16.42
N LYS A 185 10.40 -14.13 -15.30
CA LYS A 185 9.66 -14.53 -14.09
C LYS A 185 8.84 -13.40 -13.49
N PHE A 186 9.22 -12.13 -13.72
CA PHE A 186 8.52 -10.96 -13.20
C PHE A 186 7.65 -10.25 -14.23
N SER A 187 7.60 -10.72 -15.47
CA SER A 187 6.77 -10.11 -16.53
C SER A 187 5.26 -10.13 -16.23
N THR A 188 4.84 -10.99 -15.33
CA THR A 188 3.50 -11.03 -14.73
C THR A 188 3.62 -11.39 -13.26
N TYR A 189 3.07 -10.54 -12.40
CA TYR A 189 3.03 -10.76 -10.94
C TYR A 189 1.64 -10.44 -10.40
N ILE A 190 1.10 -11.34 -9.57
CA ILE A 190 -0.24 -11.20 -9.01
C ILE A 190 -0.20 -11.52 -7.51
N LEU A 191 -0.86 -10.69 -6.71
CA LEU A 191 -1.26 -11.00 -5.35
C LEU A 191 -2.77 -11.18 -5.29
N LEU A 192 -3.22 -12.31 -4.77
CA LEU A 192 -4.62 -12.60 -4.49
C LEU A 192 -4.85 -12.62 -3.00
N TYR A 193 -5.82 -11.86 -2.56
CA TYR A 193 -6.26 -11.80 -1.17
C TYR A 193 -7.54 -12.62 -1.01
N LEU A 194 -7.51 -13.58 -0.07
CA LEU A 194 -8.63 -14.48 0.17
C LEU A 194 -9.18 -14.30 1.58
N LYS A 195 -10.51 -14.33 1.69
CA LYS A 195 -11.24 -14.44 2.96
C LYS A 195 -12.18 -15.63 2.89
N SER A 196 -12.07 -16.53 3.87
CA SER A 196 -12.87 -17.77 3.89
C SER A 196 -12.81 -18.56 2.58
N GLY A 197 -11.60 -18.65 1.99
CA GLY A 197 -11.35 -19.41 0.75
C GLY A 197 -11.90 -18.77 -0.53
N LYS A 198 -12.32 -17.50 -0.49
CA LYS A 198 -12.79 -16.74 -1.66
C LYS A 198 -11.92 -15.52 -1.90
N VAL A 199 -11.66 -15.22 -3.15
CA VAL A 199 -10.91 -14.01 -3.58
C VAL A 199 -11.72 -12.77 -3.23
N VAL A 200 -11.14 -11.92 -2.41
CA VAL A 200 -11.69 -10.62 -1.99
C VAL A 200 -10.86 -9.45 -2.49
N GLY A 201 -9.66 -9.70 -2.98
CA GLY A 201 -8.79 -8.70 -3.55
C GLY A 201 -7.85 -9.31 -4.59
N ILE A 202 -7.49 -8.51 -5.59
CA ILE A 202 -6.56 -8.84 -6.65
C ILE A 202 -5.66 -7.63 -6.85
N CYS A 203 -4.35 -7.83 -6.85
CA CYS A 203 -3.38 -6.83 -7.27
C CYS A 203 -2.48 -7.43 -8.32
N GLY A 204 -2.17 -6.70 -9.39
CA GLY A 204 -1.35 -7.25 -10.45
C GLY A 204 -0.52 -6.23 -11.20
N ILE A 205 0.63 -6.70 -11.70
CA ILE A 205 1.54 -5.98 -12.60
C ILE A 205 1.79 -6.86 -13.82
N SER A 206 1.40 -6.40 -14.99
CA SER A 206 1.70 -7.02 -16.30
C SER A 206 1.35 -6.07 -17.41
N LYS A 207 2.09 -6.12 -18.54
CA LYS A 207 1.77 -5.35 -19.76
C LYS A 207 0.41 -5.72 -20.37
N SER A 208 -0.14 -6.87 -20.01
CA SER A 208 -1.43 -7.38 -20.52
C SER A 208 -2.56 -7.29 -19.48
N MET A 209 -2.38 -6.53 -18.38
CA MET A 209 -3.43 -6.41 -17.36
C MET A 209 -4.49 -5.38 -17.74
N ALA A 210 -5.73 -5.66 -17.33
CA ALA A 210 -6.87 -4.74 -17.40
C ALA A 210 -7.91 -5.10 -16.33
N TYR A 211 -8.68 -4.12 -15.88
CA TYR A 211 -9.87 -4.33 -15.07
C TYR A 211 -11.12 -3.91 -15.85
N GLY A 212 -11.74 -4.89 -16.47
CA GLY A 212 -12.85 -4.65 -17.41
C GLY A 212 -12.48 -3.66 -18.51
N SER A 213 -13.36 -2.71 -18.74
CA SER A 213 -13.12 -1.56 -19.64
C SER A 213 -12.65 -0.30 -18.91
N LEU A 214 -12.51 -0.36 -17.57
CA LEU A 214 -12.25 0.82 -16.74
C LEU A 214 -10.80 1.31 -16.85
N VAL A 215 -9.85 0.38 -16.77
CA VAL A 215 -8.41 0.70 -16.79
C VAL A 215 -7.60 -0.48 -17.29
N LYS A 216 -6.51 -0.20 -17.97
CA LYS A 216 -5.54 -1.19 -18.44
C LYS A 216 -4.12 -0.72 -18.22
N ALA A 217 -3.17 -1.63 -18.35
CA ALA A 217 -1.75 -1.31 -18.39
C ALA A 217 -1.48 -0.20 -19.40
N GLY A 218 -0.68 0.78 -19.02
CA GLY A 218 -0.34 1.93 -19.87
C GLY A 218 -1.42 3.02 -19.97
N THR A 219 -2.55 2.91 -19.24
CA THR A 219 -3.50 4.04 -19.15
C THR A 219 -2.79 5.24 -18.51
N GLY A 220 -2.77 6.38 -19.21
CA GLY A 220 -2.08 7.58 -18.74
C GLY A 220 -2.79 8.27 -17.58
N ALA A 221 -2.02 8.90 -16.70
CA ALA A 221 -2.52 9.69 -15.57
C ALA A 221 -3.51 10.77 -16.03
N ALA A 222 -3.19 11.51 -17.10
CA ALA A 222 -4.06 12.55 -17.65
C ALA A 222 -5.42 12.02 -18.10
N ALA A 223 -5.51 10.77 -18.60
CA ALA A 223 -6.77 10.15 -18.96
C ALA A 223 -7.62 9.80 -17.73
N LEU A 224 -6.98 9.40 -16.63
CA LEU A 224 -7.66 9.14 -15.36
C LEU A 224 -8.13 10.45 -14.71
N GLU A 225 -7.30 11.50 -14.71
CA GLU A 225 -7.63 12.83 -14.17
C GLU A 225 -8.78 13.51 -14.90
N SER A 226 -8.83 13.40 -16.23
CA SER A 226 -9.90 13.98 -17.04
C SER A 226 -11.23 13.27 -16.88
N SER A 227 -11.26 12.07 -16.34
CA SER A 227 -12.47 11.27 -16.15
C SER A 227 -13.12 11.57 -14.80
N SER A 228 -14.40 11.96 -14.80
CA SER A 228 -15.19 12.16 -13.59
C SER A 228 -15.40 10.88 -12.76
N ALA A 229 -15.10 9.71 -13.32
CA ALA A 229 -15.19 8.42 -12.64
C ALA A 229 -14.02 8.16 -11.70
N TRP A 230 -12.88 8.81 -11.88
CA TRP A 230 -11.67 8.60 -11.11
C TRP A 230 -11.40 9.76 -10.14
N SER A 231 -10.78 9.45 -9.03
CA SER A 231 -10.31 10.42 -8.03
C SER A 231 -8.83 10.17 -7.76
N SER A 232 -8.03 11.23 -7.75
CA SER A 232 -6.62 11.13 -7.37
C SER A 232 -6.49 10.69 -5.91
N VAL A 233 -5.55 9.80 -5.66
CA VAL A 233 -5.09 9.41 -4.33
C VAL A 233 -3.79 10.16 -4.08
N ASP A 234 -3.84 11.20 -3.22
CA ASP A 234 -2.68 12.01 -2.91
C ASP A 234 -1.59 11.15 -2.26
N TRP A 235 -0.39 11.24 -2.78
CA TRP A 235 0.80 10.61 -2.24
C TRP A 235 1.69 11.66 -1.57
N TYR A 236 2.16 11.38 -0.36
CA TYR A 236 3.01 12.30 0.40
C TYR A 236 4.40 11.68 0.56
N GLU A 237 5.43 12.44 0.20
CA GLU A 237 6.79 12.13 0.64
C GLU A 237 6.96 12.36 2.14
N THR A 238 8.02 11.78 2.71
CA THR A 238 8.41 11.81 4.12
C THR A 238 8.47 13.21 4.74
N ARG A 239 8.57 14.27 3.95
CA ARG A 239 8.59 15.68 4.39
C ARG A 239 7.23 16.37 4.35
N GLY A 240 6.16 15.66 4.01
CA GLY A 240 4.80 16.22 3.94
C GLY A 240 4.50 17.02 2.68
N ASP A 241 5.39 17.01 1.70
CA ASP A 241 5.14 17.61 0.39
C ASP A 241 4.29 16.65 -0.45
N VAL A 242 3.30 17.20 -1.13
CA VAL A 242 2.50 16.43 -2.10
C VAL A 242 3.34 16.26 -3.36
N VAL A 243 3.77 15.04 -3.62
CA VAL A 243 4.59 14.73 -4.78
C VAL A 243 3.76 14.57 -6.05
N GLY A 244 2.46 14.38 -5.90
CA GLY A 244 1.50 14.18 -6.98
C GLY A 244 0.59 12.99 -6.72
N ALA A 245 -0.28 12.65 -7.66
CA ALA A 245 -1.13 11.48 -7.57
C ALA A 245 -0.34 10.22 -8.00
N GLY A 246 0.16 9.46 -7.03
CA GLY A 246 0.79 8.15 -7.29
C GLY A 246 -0.22 7.06 -7.61
N ALA A 247 -1.52 7.31 -7.42
CA ALA A 247 -2.59 6.39 -7.74
C ALA A 247 -3.91 7.15 -8.00
N TYR A 248 -4.82 6.49 -8.69
CA TYR A 248 -6.18 6.93 -8.93
C TYR A 248 -7.15 5.85 -8.46
N SER A 249 -8.27 6.27 -7.85
CA SER A 249 -9.29 5.36 -7.32
C SER A 249 -10.63 5.57 -8.02
N THR A 250 -11.34 4.46 -8.25
CA THR A 250 -12.73 4.45 -8.70
C THR A 250 -13.50 3.32 -8.01
N GLU A 251 -14.80 3.31 -8.18
CA GLU A 251 -15.67 2.28 -7.61
C GLU A 251 -16.58 1.70 -8.71
N THR A 252 -16.70 0.37 -8.75
CA THR A 252 -17.76 -0.33 -9.48
C THR A 252 -18.94 -0.64 -8.54
N SER A 253 -19.92 -1.42 -8.98
CA SER A 253 -20.98 -1.94 -8.08
C SER A 253 -20.40 -2.82 -6.97
N ASN A 254 -19.35 -3.58 -7.25
CA ASN A 254 -18.83 -4.64 -6.37
C ASN A 254 -17.43 -4.37 -5.83
N ALA A 255 -16.63 -3.54 -6.50
CA ALA A 255 -15.23 -3.34 -6.15
C ALA A 255 -14.84 -1.87 -5.97
N ASN A 256 -13.84 -1.64 -5.13
CA ASN A 256 -12.98 -0.47 -5.16
C ASN A 256 -11.75 -0.80 -5.99
N VAL A 257 -11.40 0.05 -6.95
CA VAL A 257 -10.32 -0.15 -7.89
C VAL A 257 -9.29 0.97 -7.75
N LEU A 258 -8.01 0.59 -7.68
CA LEU A 258 -6.88 1.50 -7.68
C LEU A 258 -6.03 1.26 -8.92
N ALA A 259 -5.66 2.33 -9.61
CA ALA A 259 -4.68 2.34 -10.68
C ALA A 259 -3.43 3.09 -10.20
N PHE A 260 -2.31 2.40 -10.06
CA PHE A 260 -1.04 3.00 -9.65
C PHE A 260 -0.28 3.45 -10.90
N VAL A 261 0.21 4.69 -10.88
CA VAL A 261 0.93 5.30 -12.00
C VAL A 261 2.37 5.62 -11.61
N ASP A 262 3.28 5.53 -12.57
CA ASP A 262 4.67 5.95 -12.39
C ASP A 262 4.79 7.47 -12.57
N TYR A 263 4.66 8.21 -11.49
CA TYR A 263 4.65 9.67 -11.51
C TYR A 263 5.94 10.28 -12.11
N TYR A 264 7.11 9.75 -11.73
CA TYR A 264 8.41 10.25 -12.19
C TYR A 264 8.89 9.66 -13.53
N GLY A 265 8.17 8.70 -14.09
CA GLY A 265 8.51 8.05 -15.35
C GLY A 265 7.53 8.37 -16.46
N THR A 266 6.87 7.35 -16.96
CA THR A 266 5.95 7.47 -18.10
C THR A 266 4.59 8.06 -17.75
N GLN A 267 4.29 8.26 -16.50
CA GLN A 267 2.98 8.67 -15.97
C GLN A 267 1.83 7.77 -16.45
N THR A 268 2.11 6.47 -16.54
CA THR A 268 1.13 5.46 -16.97
C THR A 268 0.89 4.41 -15.89
N THR A 269 -0.29 3.79 -15.95
CA THR A 269 -0.69 2.71 -15.04
C THR A 269 0.21 1.50 -15.21
N TYR A 270 0.92 1.12 -14.17
CA TYR A 270 1.79 -0.06 -14.11
C TYR A 270 1.25 -1.16 -13.19
N CYS A 271 0.39 -0.81 -12.24
CA CYS A 271 -0.23 -1.75 -11.30
C CYS A 271 -1.71 -1.43 -11.14
N ILE A 272 -2.54 -2.48 -11.07
CA ILE A 272 -3.97 -2.36 -10.80
C ILE A 272 -4.31 -3.20 -9.59
N GLN A 273 -5.10 -2.64 -8.67
CA GLN A 273 -5.64 -3.33 -7.51
C GLN A 273 -7.16 -3.22 -7.50
N ALA A 274 -7.85 -4.33 -7.24
CA ALA A 274 -9.29 -4.36 -7.08
C ALA A 274 -9.66 -5.12 -5.80
N PHE A 275 -10.51 -4.54 -4.97
CA PHE A 275 -11.01 -5.17 -3.75
C PHE A 275 -12.52 -5.13 -3.68
N ASP A 276 -13.11 -6.24 -3.25
CA ASP A 276 -14.54 -6.32 -2.93
C ASP A 276 -14.91 -5.26 -1.89
N LYS A 277 -15.94 -4.50 -2.18
CA LYS A 277 -16.40 -3.41 -1.30
C LYS A 277 -16.79 -3.87 0.11
N ALA A 278 -17.19 -5.14 0.27
CA ALA A 278 -17.51 -5.70 1.56
C ALA A 278 -16.29 -5.82 2.48
N TYR A 279 -15.10 -5.93 1.90
CA TYR A 279 -13.81 -6.13 2.58
C TYR A 279 -12.85 -4.97 2.40
N SER A 280 -13.23 -3.97 1.60
CA SER A 280 -12.41 -2.78 1.41
C SER A 280 -12.37 -1.99 2.71
N ILE A 281 -11.19 -1.94 3.31
CA ILE A 281 -10.91 -1.12 4.48
C ILE A 281 -10.73 0.33 4.01
N ASP A 282 -11.23 1.29 4.78
CA ASP A 282 -11.03 2.74 4.48
C ASP A 282 -9.53 3.11 4.29
N GLY A 283 -8.60 2.28 4.78
CA GLY A 283 -7.16 2.42 4.62
C GLY A 283 -6.60 1.95 3.28
N MET A 284 -7.31 1.13 2.49
CA MET A 284 -6.81 0.70 1.17
C MET A 284 -6.76 1.84 0.15
N THR A 285 -7.53 2.89 0.36
CA THR A 285 -7.44 4.14 -0.43
C THR A 285 -6.46 5.14 0.18
N ASN A 286 -6.00 4.92 1.40
CA ASN A 286 -5.06 5.79 2.12
C ASN A 286 -3.71 5.11 2.39
N LEU A 287 -3.41 3.96 1.90
CA LEU A 287 -2.12 3.25 1.94
C LEU A 287 -1.23 3.51 3.21
N SER A 288 -1.82 4.07 4.28
CA SER A 288 -1.13 4.38 5.51
C SER A 288 -1.44 3.34 6.58
N SER A 289 -0.44 2.92 7.33
CA SER A 289 -0.48 1.90 8.38
C SER A 289 -1.31 2.27 9.63
N GLN A 290 -2.10 3.32 9.59
CA GLN A 290 -2.78 3.89 10.76
C GLN A 290 -4.15 3.27 11.07
N ASP A 291 -4.33 1.98 10.82
CA ASP A 291 -5.56 1.28 11.20
C ASP A 291 -5.26 0.24 12.28
N ALA A 292 -5.79 0.44 13.49
CA ALA A 292 -5.65 -0.47 14.61
C ALA A 292 -6.28 -1.87 14.37
N SER A 293 -7.05 -2.03 13.28
CA SER A 293 -7.57 -3.33 12.87
C SER A 293 -6.54 -4.23 12.17
N CYS A 294 -5.39 -3.69 11.76
CA CYS A 294 -4.30 -4.44 11.16
C CYS A 294 -3.45 -5.15 12.21
N THR A 295 -2.89 -6.30 11.84
CA THR A 295 -1.96 -7.06 12.70
C THR A 295 -0.64 -7.24 11.98
N TYR A 296 0.45 -6.80 12.59
CA TYR A 296 1.81 -6.87 12.07
C TYR A 296 2.67 -7.84 12.89
N SER A 297 2.41 -9.16 12.75
CA SER A 297 3.30 -10.17 13.30
C SER A 297 4.60 -10.25 12.50
N ASP A 298 5.65 -10.87 13.06
CA ASP A 298 6.93 -11.06 12.36
C ASP A 298 6.75 -11.77 11.02
N ALA A 299 5.83 -12.74 10.93
CA ALA A 299 5.52 -13.44 9.69
C ALA A 299 4.90 -12.49 8.66
N VAL A 300 3.98 -11.61 9.07
CA VAL A 300 3.33 -10.64 8.21
C VAL A 300 4.34 -9.61 7.70
N VAL A 301 5.16 -9.02 8.57
CA VAL A 301 6.16 -8.02 8.11
C VAL A 301 7.21 -8.65 7.21
N LYS A 302 7.62 -9.90 7.47
CA LYS A 302 8.52 -10.64 6.59
C LYS A 302 7.90 -10.90 5.22
N ALA A 303 6.63 -11.26 5.16
CA ALA A 303 5.87 -11.41 3.93
C ALA A 303 5.83 -10.08 3.15
N MET A 304 5.53 -8.98 3.84
CA MET A 304 5.51 -7.64 3.24
C MET A 304 6.86 -7.27 2.59
N ALA A 305 7.98 -7.56 3.23
CA ALA A 305 9.31 -7.32 2.65
C ALA A 305 9.52 -8.13 1.36
N THR A 306 9.17 -9.41 1.39
CA THR A 306 9.31 -10.31 0.23
C THR A 306 8.43 -9.87 -0.93
N GLU A 307 7.15 -9.62 -0.66
CA GLU A 307 6.17 -9.18 -1.66
C GLU A 307 6.54 -7.82 -2.25
N SER A 308 7.05 -6.88 -1.43
CA SER A 308 7.53 -5.58 -1.90
C SER A 308 8.67 -5.73 -2.90
N GLY A 309 9.65 -6.59 -2.62
CA GLY A 309 10.76 -6.85 -3.53
C GLY A 309 10.30 -7.47 -4.86
N GLU A 310 9.33 -8.37 -4.82
CA GLU A 310 8.75 -8.97 -6.03
C GLU A 310 7.92 -7.96 -6.85
N LEU A 311 7.14 -7.11 -6.18
CA LEU A 311 6.40 -6.00 -6.83
C LEU A 311 7.35 -5.00 -7.49
N LEU A 312 8.47 -4.65 -6.82
CA LEU A 312 9.48 -3.78 -7.40
C LEU A 312 10.15 -4.41 -8.63
N ASN A 313 10.46 -5.71 -8.59
CA ASN A 313 10.98 -6.41 -9.76
C ASN A 313 9.95 -6.50 -10.90
N ALA A 314 8.68 -6.70 -10.59
CA ALA A 314 7.61 -6.66 -11.58
C ALA A 314 7.45 -5.25 -12.20
N TYR A 315 7.60 -4.19 -11.40
CA TYR A 315 7.64 -2.82 -11.89
C TYR A 315 8.82 -2.59 -12.86
N LEU A 316 10.03 -3.02 -12.50
CA LEU A 316 11.21 -2.89 -13.35
C LEU A 316 10.99 -3.59 -14.71
N THR A 317 10.56 -4.86 -14.69
CA THR A 317 10.32 -5.62 -15.93
C THR A 317 9.12 -5.09 -16.73
N PHE A 318 8.14 -4.48 -16.10
CA PHE A 318 7.05 -3.79 -16.79
C PHE A 318 7.57 -2.68 -17.70
N TYR A 319 8.59 -1.94 -17.27
CA TYR A 319 9.22 -0.90 -18.08
C TYR A 319 10.39 -1.39 -18.94
N GLY A 320 10.66 -2.70 -18.96
CA GLY A 320 11.75 -3.30 -19.76
C GLY A 320 13.11 -3.18 -19.11
N MET A 321 13.16 -2.78 -17.84
CA MET A 321 14.39 -2.73 -17.04
C MET A 321 14.72 -4.11 -16.46
N ARG A 322 16.01 -4.32 -16.16
CA ARG A 322 16.47 -5.57 -15.54
C ARG A 322 15.97 -5.69 -14.09
N SER A 323 15.43 -6.85 -13.73
CA SER A 323 15.08 -7.14 -12.34
C SER A 323 16.34 -7.28 -11.46
N LEU A 324 16.25 -6.87 -10.20
CA LEU A 324 17.34 -6.97 -9.23
C LEU A 324 17.34 -8.38 -8.57
N ALA A 325 18.53 -8.94 -8.32
CA ALA A 325 18.64 -10.16 -7.55
C ALA A 325 18.31 -9.88 -6.07
N ILE A 326 17.45 -10.70 -5.45
CA ILE A 326 17.19 -10.60 -4.02
C ILE A 326 18.18 -11.51 -3.29
N ASN A 327 19.01 -10.94 -2.41
CA ASN A 327 20.02 -11.65 -1.64
C ASN A 327 19.58 -11.80 -0.18
N SER A 328 19.55 -13.03 0.33
CA SER A 328 19.06 -13.32 1.69
C SER A 328 19.95 -12.76 2.81
N LYS A 329 21.28 -12.74 2.65
CA LYS A 329 22.19 -12.13 3.64
C LYS A 329 22.00 -10.61 3.68
N LEU A 330 21.90 -9.97 2.50
CA LEU A 330 21.61 -8.53 2.41
C LEU A 330 20.22 -8.21 2.98
N SER A 331 19.23 -9.06 2.75
CA SER A 331 17.91 -8.93 3.42
C SER A 331 18.02 -9.06 4.94
N GLY A 332 18.96 -9.87 5.45
CA GLY A 332 19.25 -9.93 6.88
C GLY A 332 19.79 -8.61 7.45
N VAL A 333 20.61 -7.89 6.68
CA VAL A 333 21.11 -6.54 7.04
C VAL A 333 19.94 -5.56 7.11
N ALA A 334 19.14 -5.48 6.07
CA ALA A 334 17.95 -4.63 6.01
C ALA A 334 16.94 -4.97 7.13
N GLN A 335 16.71 -6.26 7.42
CA GLN A 335 15.81 -6.72 8.49
C GLN A 335 16.32 -6.31 9.88
N SER A 336 17.62 -6.45 10.12
CA SER A 336 18.23 -6.03 11.37
C SER A 336 18.03 -4.54 11.63
N TYR A 337 18.13 -3.73 10.58
CA TYR A 337 17.96 -2.29 10.74
C TYR A 337 16.49 -1.88 10.89
N SER A 338 15.56 -2.48 10.12
CA SER A 338 14.14 -2.22 10.32
C SER A 338 13.66 -2.58 11.73
N ASN A 339 14.17 -3.70 12.31
CA ASN A 339 13.92 -4.06 13.69
C ASN A 339 14.49 -3.04 14.69
N THR A 340 15.64 -2.43 14.38
CA THR A 340 16.23 -1.36 15.19
C THR A 340 15.34 -0.13 15.21
N MET A 341 14.80 0.26 14.06
CA MET A 341 13.85 1.38 13.95
C MET A 341 12.58 1.12 14.76
N ALA A 342 11.99 -0.08 14.63
CA ALA A 342 10.81 -0.47 15.38
C ALA A 342 11.07 -0.46 16.90
N LYS A 343 12.21 -1.00 17.35
CA LYS A 343 12.61 -1.02 18.77
C LYS A 343 12.87 0.39 19.33
N ALA A 344 13.35 1.30 18.51
CA ALA A 344 13.56 2.69 18.90
C ALA A 344 12.27 3.52 18.92
N GLY A 345 11.15 2.96 18.42
CA GLY A 345 9.89 3.69 18.31
C GLY A 345 9.96 4.83 17.30
N ALA A 346 10.71 4.64 16.19
CA ALA A 346 10.76 5.61 15.11
C ALA A 346 9.34 5.84 14.55
N THR A 347 9.01 7.07 14.20
CA THR A 347 7.67 7.42 13.67
C THR A 347 7.71 7.90 12.22
N ASP A 348 8.92 8.07 11.70
CA ASP A 348 9.18 8.53 10.32
C ASP A 348 10.47 7.89 9.79
N ALA A 349 10.58 7.77 8.46
CA ALA A 349 11.79 7.25 7.80
C ALA A 349 13.04 8.11 8.04
N THR A 350 12.85 9.39 8.39
CA THR A 350 13.94 10.34 8.67
C THR A 350 14.36 10.38 10.13
N ASP A 351 13.60 9.74 11.04
CA ASP A 351 13.92 9.71 12.47
C ASP A 351 15.22 8.95 12.75
N MET A 352 15.54 7.99 11.88
CA MET A 352 16.74 7.18 11.94
C MET A 352 17.30 6.95 10.54
N THR A 353 18.37 7.62 10.17
CA THR A 353 19.08 7.40 8.90
C THR A 353 20.50 6.94 9.20
N ARG A 354 20.97 5.93 8.47
CA ARG A 354 22.37 5.49 8.56
C ARG A 354 23.24 6.32 7.61
N SER A 355 24.44 6.66 8.07
CA SER A 355 25.48 7.17 7.18
C SER A 355 25.95 6.10 6.18
N SER A 356 26.54 6.53 5.07
CA SER A 356 27.09 5.60 4.07
C SER A 356 28.11 4.61 4.66
N SER A 357 28.90 5.05 5.64
CA SER A 357 29.87 4.19 6.35
C SER A 357 29.21 3.15 7.25
N GLU A 358 28.10 3.50 7.93
CA GLU A 358 27.33 2.55 8.76
C GLU A 358 26.67 1.48 7.90
N ILE A 359 26.09 1.86 6.75
CA ILE A 359 25.51 0.92 5.78
C ILE A 359 26.58 -0.06 5.31
N LYS A 360 27.75 0.47 4.83
CA LYS A 360 28.86 -0.38 4.40
C LYS A 360 29.35 -1.32 5.48
N SER A 361 29.51 -0.82 6.70
CA SER A 361 29.96 -1.62 7.84
C SER A 361 28.98 -2.77 8.16
N ALA A 362 27.67 -2.52 8.07
CA ALA A 362 26.66 -3.55 8.26
C ALA A 362 26.71 -4.63 7.17
N ILE A 363 26.90 -4.23 5.90
CA ILE A 363 27.05 -5.14 4.75
C ILE A 363 28.29 -6.02 4.92
N VAL A 364 29.45 -5.41 5.24
CA VAL A 364 30.71 -6.13 5.48
C VAL A 364 30.62 -7.02 6.70
N GLY A 365 29.99 -6.55 7.80
CA GLY A 365 29.76 -7.34 9.00
C GLY A 365 28.88 -8.58 8.78
N ALA A 366 28.03 -8.58 7.74
CA ALA A 366 27.28 -9.75 7.29
C ALA A 366 28.10 -10.74 6.40
N GLY A 367 29.40 -10.49 6.23
CA GLY A 367 30.30 -11.27 5.39
C GLY A 367 30.04 -11.07 3.88
N LEU A 368 29.61 -9.86 3.49
CA LEU A 368 29.37 -9.51 2.10
C LEU A 368 30.42 -8.45 1.65
N GLN A 369 30.80 -8.52 0.36
CA GLN A 369 31.63 -7.53 -0.28
C GLN A 369 30.91 -6.95 -1.48
N CYS A 370 30.99 -5.64 -1.67
CA CYS A 370 30.41 -4.90 -2.80
C CYS A 370 31.27 -3.67 -3.12
N GLY A 371 31.21 -3.18 -4.33
CA GLY A 371 31.87 -1.95 -4.77
C GLY A 371 31.02 -0.71 -4.49
N GLN A 372 29.71 -0.80 -4.80
CA GLN A 372 28.74 0.26 -4.59
C GLN A 372 27.60 -0.23 -3.68
N TRP A 373 27.04 0.67 -2.90
CA TRP A 373 25.92 0.38 -2.00
C TRP A 373 25.03 1.59 -1.81
N GLY A 374 23.80 1.34 -1.42
CA GLY A 374 22.83 2.35 -1.04
C GLY A 374 21.74 1.78 -0.15
N GLU A 375 21.00 2.64 0.51
CA GLU A 375 19.87 2.28 1.35
C GLU A 375 18.70 3.21 1.06
N ARG A 376 17.49 2.66 1.13
CA ARG A 376 16.24 3.42 1.16
C ARG A 376 15.32 2.90 2.24
N ILE A 377 14.65 3.81 2.90
CA ILE A 377 13.69 3.52 3.96
C ILE A 377 12.34 4.07 3.53
N MET A 378 11.36 3.19 3.46
CA MET A 378 9.95 3.54 3.28
C MET A 378 9.24 3.35 4.62
N ALA A 379 8.41 4.29 5.03
CA ALA A 379 7.72 4.23 6.31
C ALA A 379 6.22 4.44 6.15
N ASN A 380 5.47 3.93 7.15
CA ASN A 380 4.05 4.20 7.33
C ASN A 380 3.15 3.75 6.16
N ASN A 381 3.48 2.61 5.57
CA ASN A 381 2.66 1.96 4.56
C ASN A 381 1.93 0.76 5.15
N MET A 382 0.68 0.55 4.72
CA MET A 382 -0.18 -0.49 5.28
C MET A 382 0.29 -1.89 4.91
N ASP A 383 0.76 -2.09 3.68
CA ASP A 383 1.11 -3.39 3.13
C ASP A 383 2.26 -3.31 2.10
N ALA A 384 2.58 -4.44 1.50
CA ALA A 384 3.63 -4.56 0.50
C ALA A 384 3.40 -3.67 -0.74
N ILE A 385 2.14 -3.50 -1.15
CA ILE A 385 1.79 -2.67 -2.31
C ILE A 385 2.06 -1.20 -1.99
N GLY A 386 1.68 -0.77 -0.79
CA GLY A 386 1.97 0.57 -0.29
C GLY A 386 3.47 0.86 -0.26
N PHE A 387 4.27 -0.07 0.26
CA PHE A 387 5.73 0.06 0.28
C PHE A 387 6.36 0.11 -1.11
N ALA A 388 5.96 -0.80 -2.01
CA ALA A 388 6.47 -0.81 -3.38
C ALA A 388 6.12 0.48 -4.12
N ASN A 389 4.87 0.94 -3.98
CA ASN A 389 4.45 2.20 -4.58
C ASN A 389 5.19 3.40 -3.97
N SER A 390 5.42 3.44 -2.66
CA SER A 390 6.25 4.47 -2.02
C SER A 390 7.66 4.54 -2.63
N ALA A 391 8.29 3.39 -2.87
CA ALA A 391 9.61 3.34 -3.47
C ALA A 391 9.60 3.84 -4.93
N VAL A 392 8.57 3.49 -5.71
CA VAL A 392 8.40 3.98 -7.08
C VAL A 392 8.12 5.49 -7.12
N GLN A 393 7.36 6.01 -6.17
CA GLN A 393 7.00 7.43 -6.07
C GLN A 393 8.08 8.28 -5.35
N SER A 394 9.13 7.68 -4.82
CA SER A 394 10.30 8.41 -4.30
C SER A 394 11.34 8.59 -5.39
N GLN A 395 11.62 9.82 -5.77
CA GLN A 395 12.64 10.12 -6.79
C GLN A 395 14.00 9.49 -6.44
N ALA A 396 14.39 9.54 -5.17
CA ALA A 396 15.67 9.01 -4.70
C ALA A 396 15.68 7.46 -4.71
N ALA A 397 14.58 6.80 -4.28
CA ALA A 397 14.51 5.33 -4.32
C ALA A 397 14.42 4.82 -5.76
N ARG A 398 13.61 5.49 -6.60
CA ARG A 398 13.49 5.17 -8.02
C ARG A 398 14.82 5.29 -8.76
N ALA A 399 15.63 6.31 -8.46
CA ALA A 399 16.95 6.46 -9.07
C ALA A 399 17.86 5.26 -8.78
N GLN A 400 17.79 4.66 -7.59
CA GLN A 400 18.56 3.46 -7.26
C GLN A 400 17.93 2.18 -7.84
N LEU A 401 16.59 2.08 -7.85
CA LEU A 401 15.89 0.95 -8.46
C LEU A 401 16.16 0.84 -9.96
N CYS A 402 16.22 1.97 -10.65
CA CYS A 402 16.36 2.06 -12.11
C CYS A 402 17.83 2.27 -12.55
N ASP A 403 18.79 2.10 -11.65
CA ASP A 403 20.23 2.18 -11.97
C ASP A 403 20.69 0.89 -12.65
N GLU A 404 20.53 0.83 -13.97
CA GLU A 404 20.86 -0.35 -14.78
C GLU A 404 22.36 -0.67 -14.82
N GLU A 405 23.22 0.32 -14.59
CA GLU A 405 24.68 0.19 -14.73
C GLU A 405 25.36 -0.08 -13.37
N GLY A 406 24.75 0.35 -12.26
CA GLY A 406 25.39 0.32 -10.95
C GLY A 406 24.86 -0.81 -10.04
N LEU A 407 23.60 -0.78 -9.66
CA LEU A 407 23.05 -1.63 -8.63
C LEU A 407 22.30 -2.84 -9.22
N GLY A 408 22.74 -4.05 -8.90
CA GLY A 408 22.18 -5.30 -9.46
C GLY A 408 21.52 -6.22 -8.46
N VAL A 409 21.67 -5.93 -7.15
CA VAL A 409 21.22 -6.79 -6.06
C VAL A 409 20.51 -5.94 -5.00
N MET A 410 19.43 -6.44 -4.44
CA MET A 410 18.76 -5.82 -3.30
C MET A 410 18.53 -6.80 -2.16
N GLY A 411 18.46 -6.27 -0.95
CA GLY A 411 18.00 -6.95 0.25
C GLY A 411 16.89 -6.14 0.91
N LEU A 412 15.87 -6.81 1.39
CA LEU A 412 14.71 -6.14 1.98
C LEU A 412 14.43 -6.67 3.38
N GLY A 413 14.10 -5.77 4.30
CA GLY A 413 13.65 -6.08 5.65
C GLY A 413 12.52 -5.15 6.07
N SER A 414 11.54 -5.67 6.76
CA SER A 414 10.39 -4.91 7.22
C SER A 414 10.12 -5.18 8.70
N ALA A 415 9.66 -4.15 9.41
CA ALA A 415 9.25 -4.24 10.80
C ALA A 415 8.06 -3.32 11.07
N ALA A 416 7.42 -3.51 12.21
CA ALA A 416 6.35 -2.65 12.68
C ALA A 416 6.51 -2.34 14.17
N TYR A 417 6.07 -1.15 14.56
CA TYR A 417 6.01 -0.69 15.94
C TYR A 417 4.60 -0.22 16.26
N PHE A 418 4.04 -0.68 17.37
CA PHE A 418 2.74 -0.24 17.86
C PHE A 418 2.88 0.82 18.95
N GLU A 419 2.37 2.02 18.72
CA GLU A 419 2.35 3.08 19.73
C GLU A 419 1.01 3.06 20.48
N ASN A 420 1.00 2.51 21.70
CA ASN A 420 -0.19 2.40 22.55
C ASN A 420 -0.88 3.74 22.86
N GLY A 421 -0.12 4.85 22.85
CA GLY A 421 -0.69 6.18 23.13
C GLY A 421 -1.53 6.79 22.03
N ASP A 422 -1.26 6.42 20.79
CA ASP A 422 -1.95 6.92 19.59
C ASP A 422 -2.82 5.84 18.92
N ASP A 423 -2.74 4.60 19.39
CA ASP A 423 -3.44 3.43 18.83
C ASP A 423 -3.14 3.24 17.34
N VAL A 424 -1.86 3.31 16.97
CA VAL A 424 -1.36 3.34 15.59
C VAL A 424 -0.17 2.40 15.43
N PHE A 425 -0.08 1.72 14.29
CA PHE A 425 1.12 1.05 13.85
C PHE A 425 1.99 1.96 12.99
N TYR A 426 3.29 1.99 13.27
CA TYR A 426 4.33 2.52 12.41
C TYR A 426 5.03 1.35 11.75
N THR A 427 5.14 1.36 10.43
CA THR A 427 5.73 0.28 9.64
C THR A 427 6.91 0.78 8.86
N TYR A 428 7.91 -0.07 8.64
CA TYR A 428 9.13 0.26 7.92
C TYR A 428 9.46 -0.82 6.90
N LEU A 429 9.95 -0.39 5.74
CA LEU A 429 10.66 -1.23 4.79
C LEU A 429 12.02 -0.60 4.56
N VAL A 430 13.07 -1.33 4.88
CA VAL A 430 14.45 -1.00 4.53
C VAL A 430 14.83 -1.78 3.28
N ILE A 431 15.40 -1.11 2.30
CA ILE A 431 15.93 -1.69 1.07
C ILE A 431 17.40 -1.32 0.98
N ASP A 432 18.26 -2.31 1.16
CA ASP A 432 19.70 -2.19 0.90
C ASP A 432 19.96 -2.61 -0.55
N PHE A 433 20.77 -1.83 -1.26
CA PHE A 433 21.17 -2.06 -2.64
C PHE A 433 22.69 -2.21 -2.73
N VAL A 434 23.12 -3.13 -3.59
CA VAL A 434 24.55 -3.28 -3.94
C VAL A 434 24.71 -3.59 -5.43
N ASP A 435 25.90 -3.27 -5.99
CA ASP A 435 26.22 -3.58 -7.38
C ASP A 435 26.33 -5.10 -7.61
N TYR A 436 27.05 -5.80 -6.74
CA TYR A 436 27.22 -7.26 -6.73
C TYR A 436 27.40 -7.76 -5.30
N VAL A 437 27.25 -9.06 -5.09
CA VAL A 437 27.57 -9.71 -3.82
C VAL A 437 28.68 -10.75 -4.02
N ARG A 438 29.78 -10.59 -3.28
CA ARG A 438 30.78 -11.65 -3.06
C ARG A 438 30.76 -12.02 -1.58
N VAL A 439 30.91 -13.31 -1.31
CA VAL A 439 31.07 -13.78 0.07
C VAL A 439 32.55 -13.55 0.43
N ALA A 440 32.80 -12.88 1.54
CA ALA A 440 34.13 -12.77 2.09
C ALA A 440 34.59 -14.17 2.51
N PHE A 441 35.77 -14.61 2.06
CA PHE A 441 36.39 -15.87 2.43
C PHE A 441 37.14 -15.71 3.75
#